data_684fa52a6cfd98fa3fd0e4f4fed9379f
#
_entry.id   684fa52a6cfd98fa3fd0e4f4fed9379f
#
_cell.length_a   1.000
_cell.length_b   1.000
_cell.length_c   1.000
_cell.angle_alpha   90.00
_cell.angle_beta   90.00
_cell.angle_gamma   90.00
#
_symmetry.space_group_name_H-M   'P 1'
#
loop_
_entity.id
_entity.type
_entity.pdbx_description
1 polymer ?
#
loop_
_entity_poly.entity_id
_entity_poly.type
_entity_poly.pdbx_seq_one_letter_code
_entity_poly.pdbx_strand_id
1 'polypeptide(L)'
;ITTRLVGSEMCIRDSDTKQLSDTDFFPIALGIVLGVLFGKLNISFSDSLSFSPGLTGGILMVALFLSAIGKTGPILWSMSGPANQLLRQLGLLLFLAEVGTSAGRNLMATFQESGWLLFGVGAAITLVPMLVAVCVGLFVFKINILDLLGTITGGMTSTPGLAAADSMTDSNIPSVAYATVYPIAMVFLILIIQVIASAVY
;
A
#
# COMPACT_ATOMS: atom_id res chain seq x y z
N ILE A 1 -45.60 -7.80 10.29
CA ILE A 1 -44.27 -7.30 10.73
C ILE A 1 -43.14 -7.93 9.89
N THR A 2 -43.25 -9.19 9.47
CA THR A 2 -42.24 -9.93 8.67
C THR A 2 -42.12 -9.47 7.21
N THR A 3 -43.17 -8.98 6.59
CA THR A 3 -43.15 -8.51 5.19
C THR A 3 -42.42 -7.20 4.97
N ARG A 4 -42.27 -6.37 6.02
CA ARG A 4 -41.54 -5.10 5.91
C ARG A 4 -40.00 -5.28 5.97
N LEU A 5 -39.53 -6.32 6.68
CA LEU A 5 -38.11 -6.65 6.77
C LEU A 5 -37.56 -7.26 5.47
N VAL A 6 -38.37 -8.14 4.82
CA VAL A 6 -37.95 -8.75 3.54
C VAL A 6 -37.80 -7.70 2.43
N GLY A 7 -38.67 -6.69 2.41
CA GLY A 7 -38.59 -5.60 1.42
C GLY A 7 -37.37 -4.71 1.62
N SER A 8 -36.93 -4.46 2.88
CA SER A 8 -35.74 -3.64 3.15
C SER A 8 -34.43 -4.36 2.83
N GLU A 9 -34.35 -5.67 3.09
CA GLU A 9 -33.16 -6.46 2.73
C GLU A 9 -33.02 -6.63 1.20
N MET A 10 -34.13 -6.75 0.50
CA MET A 10 -34.16 -6.85 -0.96
C MET A 10 -33.71 -5.54 -1.62
N CYS A 11 -34.17 -4.39 -1.09
CA CYS A 11 -33.71 -3.08 -1.56
C CYS A 11 -32.23 -2.80 -1.28
N ILE A 12 -31.69 -3.27 -0.14
CA ILE A 12 -30.27 -3.13 0.19
C ILE A 12 -29.43 -3.99 -0.76
N ARG A 13 -29.88 -5.20 -1.05
CA ARG A 13 -29.17 -6.13 -1.94
C ARG A 13 -29.18 -5.67 -3.41
N ASP A 14 -30.29 -5.10 -3.88
CA ASP A 14 -30.38 -4.54 -5.23
C ASP A 14 -29.57 -3.24 -5.39
N SER A 15 -29.47 -2.42 -4.33
CA SER A 15 -28.61 -1.23 -4.38
C SER A 15 -27.14 -1.57 -4.39
N ASP A 16 -26.70 -2.63 -3.69
CA ASP A 16 -25.31 -3.06 -3.70
C ASP A 16 -24.87 -3.64 -5.05
N THR A 17 -25.72 -4.43 -5.70
CA THR A 17 -25.45 -4.94 -7.05
C THR A 17 -25.48 -3.84 -8.11
N LYS A 18 -26.35 -2.85 -7.97
CA LYS A 18 -26.42 -1.70 -8.87
C LYS A 18 -25.21 -0.77 -8.72
N GLN A 19 -24.71 -0.56 -7.50
CA GLN A 19 -23.48 0.19 -7.25
C GLN A 19 -22.22 -0.48 -7.83
N LEU A 20 -22.18 -1.82 -7.87
CA LEU A 20 -21.11 -2.57 -8.51
C LEU A 20 -21.15 -2.48 -10.04
N SER A 21 -22.36 -2.44 -10.64
CA SER A 21 -22.53 -2.31 -12.10
C SER A 21 -22.24 -0.91 -12.63
N ASP A 22 -22.42 0.12 -11.79
CA ASP A 22 -22.16 1.53 -12.14
C ASP A 22 -20.73 1.99 -11.79
N THR A 23 -19.83 1.05 -11.49
CA THR A 23 -18.43 1.41 -11.21
C THR A 23 -17.73 1.80 -12.49
N ASP A 24 -17.42 3.08 -12.59
CA ASP A 24 -16.72 3.64 -13.73
C ASP A 24 -15.22 3.31 -13.61
N PHE A 25 -14.72 2.40 -14.45
CA PHE A 25 -13.29 2.02 -14.48
C PHE A 25 -12.42 3.03 -15.19
N PHE A 26 -13.01 3.97 -15.92
CA PHE A 26 -12.28 4.99 -16.68
C PHE A 26 -11.38 5.87 -15.81
N PRO A 27 -11.83 6.43 -14.66
CA PRO A 27 -10.97 7.21 -13.77
C PRO A 27 -9.77 6.42 -13.25
N ILE A 28 -9.97 5.13 -12.95
CA ILE A 28 -8.91 4.25 -12.44
C ILE A 28 -7.85 4.02 -13.52
N ALA A 29 -8.29 3.63 -14.72
CA ALA A 29 -7.39 3.40 -15.85
C ALA A 29 -6.61 4.68 -16.18
N LEU A 30 -7.28 5.83 -16.21
CA LEU A 30 -6.65 7.12 -16.44
C LEU A 30 -5.65 7.47 -15.33
N GLY A 31 -6.01 7.24 -14.06
CA GLY A 31 -5.12 7.45 -12.92
C GLY A 31 -3.86 6.58 -13.00
N ILE A 32 -3.98 5.31 -13.39
CA ILE A 32 -2.85 4.41 -13.59
C ILE A 32 -1.94 4.92 -14.72
N VAL A 33 -2.50 5.30 -15.86
CA VAL A 33 -1.73 5.83 -17.00
C VAL A 33 -0.96 7.09 -16.60
N LEU A 34 -1.62 8.04 -15.93
CA LEU A 34 -0.97 9.26 -15.42
C LEU A 34 0.13 8.92 -14.40
N GLY A 35 -0.11 7.95 -13.53
CA GLY A 35 0.86 7.48 -12.54
C GLY A 35 2.10 6.85 -13.17
N VAL A 36 1.92 6.03 -14.21
CA VAL A 36 3.03 5.43 -14.97
C VAL A 36 3.83 6.51 -15.70
N LEU A 37 3.16 7.48 -16.32
CA LEU A 37 3.83 8.60 -16.98
C LEU A 37 4.64 9.42 -15.98
N PHE A 38 4.05 9.74 -14.82
CA PHE A 38 4.74 10.47 -13.76
C PHE A 38 5.92 9.67 -13.18
N GLY A 39 5.76 8.35 -13.01
CA GLY A 39 6.82 7.48 -12.50
C GLY A 39 8.03 7.35 -13.42
N LYS A 40 7.87 7.62 -14.73
CA LYS A 40 8.96 7.64 -15.71
C LYS A 40 9.71 8.97 -15.76
N LEU A 41 9.21 10.01 -15.09
CA LEU A 41 9.89 11.30 -15.04
C LEU A 41 11.15 11.18 -14.17
N ASN A 42 12.30 11.41 -14.79
CA ASN A 42 13.57 11.59 -14.07
C ASN A 42 13.78 13.08 -13.85
N ILE A 43 13.62 13.52 -12.63
CA ILE A 43 13.85 14.91 -12.23
C ILE A 43 15.27 14.99 -11.67
N SER A 44 16.22 15.47 -12.48
CA SER A 44 17.58 15.72 -12.05
C SER A 44 17.66 17.13 -11.41
N PHE A 45 17.88 17.15 -10.09
CA PHE A 45 18.09 18.41 -9.36
C PHE A 45 19.54 18.87 -9.39
N SER A 46 20.49 17.98 -9.64
CA SER A 46 21.94 18.23 -9.77
C SER A 46 22.62 17.07 -10.45
N ASP A 47 23.87 17.24 -10.91
CA ASP A 47 24.66 16.17 -11.56
C ASP A 47 24.82 14.90 -10.70
N SER A 48 24.61 15.01 -9.38
CA SER A 48 24.72 13.89 -8.42
C SER A 48 23.39 13.43 -7.82
N LEU A 49 22.26 14.16 -8.03
CA LEU A 49 20.96 13.87 -7.41
C LEU A 49 19.87 13.83 -8.48
N SER A 50 19.52 12.63 -8.88
CA SER A 50 18.38 12.37 -9.74
C SER A 50 17.25 11.70 -8.94
N PHE A 51 16.09 12.33 -8.87
CA PHE A 51 14.90 11.78 -8.26
C PHE A 51 14.06 11.09 -9.33
N SER A 52 13.88 9.79 -9.20
CA SER A 52 12.97 9.00 -10.02
C SER A 52 11.96 8.32 -9.10
N PRO A 53 10.67 8.72 -9.12
CA PRO A 53 9.65 8.09 -8.29
C PRO A 53 9.49 6.59 -8.56
N GLY A 54 9.92 6.14 -9.75
CA GLY A 54 9.70 4.78 -10.20
C GLY A 54 8.23 4.48 -10.52
N LEU A 55 7.99 3.31 -11.08
CA LEU A 55 6.64 2.94 -11.53
C LEU A 55 5.62 2.91 -10.38
N THR A 56 5.98 2.27 -9.29
CA THR A 56 5.10 2.09 -8.12
C THR A 56 4.88 3.40 -7.38
N GLY A 57 5.95 4.16 -7.14
CA GLY A 57 5.87 5.46 -6.46
C GLY A 57 5.08 6.49 -7.26
N GLY A 58 5.27 6.52 -8.59
CA GLY A 58 4.53 7.40 -9.48
C GLY A 58 3.02 7.16 -9.45
N ILE A 59 2.60 5.89 -9.54
CA ILE A 59 1.18 5.53 -9.46
C ILE A 59 0.60 5.92 -8.11
N LEU A 60 1.31 5.65 -7.01
CA LEU A 60 0.86 5.99 -5.67
C LEU A 60 0.69 7.50 -5.49
N MET A 61 1.71 8.29 -5.86
CA MET A 61 1.67 9.76 -5.70
C MET A 61 0.53 10.38 -6.51
N VAL A 62 0.36 9.95 -7.76
CA VAL A 62 -0.74 10.43 -8.62
C VAL A 62 -2.09 9.99 -8.06
N ALA A 63 -2.24 8.76 -7.59
CA ALA A 63 -3.49 8.28 -7.00
C ALA A 63 -3.88 9.09 -5.75
N LEU A 64 -2.92 9.38 -4.87
CA LEU A 64 -3.15 10.24 -3.69
C LEU A 64 -3.54 11.66 -4.08
N PHE A 65 -2.86 12.23 -5.07
CA PHE A 65 -3.16 13.59 -5.56
C PHE A 65 -4.56 13.66 -6.18
N LEU A 66 -4.93 12.71 -7.04
CA LEU A 66 -6.26 12.65 -7.64
C LEU A 66 -7.35 12.39 -6.60
N SER A 67 -7.08 11.54 -5.62
CA SER A 67 -7.99 11.28 -4.50
C SER A 67 -8.20 12.53 -3.63
N ALA A 68 -7.15 13.32 -3.41
CA ALA A 68 -7.24 14.59 -2.67
C ALA A 68 -8.09 15.64 -3.41
N ILE A 69 -8.02 15.69 -4.75
CA ILE A 69 -8.87 16.56 -5.58
C ILE A 69 -10.34 16.06 -5.57
N GLY A 70 -10.55 14.75 -5.49
CA GLY A 70 -11.84 14.08 -5.41
C GLY A 70 -12.68 14.15 -6.68
N LYS A 71 -12.72 15.29 -7.39
CA LYS A 71 -13.51 15.49 -8.62
C LYS A 71 -12.83 16.49 -9.55
N THR A 72 -12.74 16.13 -10.83
CA THR A 72 -12.25 17.05 -11.89
C THR A 72 -13.25 17.08 -13.03
N GLY A 73 -14.07 18.14 -13.09
CA GLY A 73 -15.15 18.26 -14.08
C GLY A 73 -16.17 17.11 -13.95
N PRO A 74 -16.42 16.34 -15.00
CA PRO A 74 -17.34 15.19 -14.96
C PRO A 74 -16.74 13.95 -14.33
N ILE A 75 -15.41 13.90 -14.11
CA ILE A 75 -14.70 12.70 -13.61
C ILE A 75 -14.65 12.72 -12.10
N LEU A 76 -15.16 11.65 -11.46
CA LEU A 76 -15.06 11.36 -10.04
C LEU A 76 -13.86 10.44 -9.80
N TRP A 77 -12.91 10.85 -8.95
CA TRP A 77 -11.73 10.07 -8.59
C TRP A 77 -11.96 9.16 -7.38
N SER A 78 -13.21 9.09 -6.90
CA SER A 78 -13.62 8.21 -5.81
C SER A 78 -14.42 7.02 -6.35
N MET A 79 -14.21 5.85 -5.76
CA MET A 79 -14.91 4.62 -6.09
C MET A 79 -15.88 4.24 -4.97
N SER A 80 -16.94 3.50 -5.30
CA SER A 80 -17.83 2.91 -4.30
C SER A 80 -17.08 1.99 -3.34
N GLY A 81 -17.44 1.98 -2.06
CA GLY A 81 -16.77 1.21 -1.03
C GLY A 81 -16.59 -0.28 -1.37
N PRO A 82 -17.64 -1.00 -1.82
CA PRO A 82 -17.54 -2.42 -2.18
C PRO A 82 -16.60 -2.69 -3.36
N ALA A 83 -16.63 -1.86 -4.40
CA ALA A 83 -15.75 -2.00 -5.56
C ALA A 83 -14.28 -1.72 -5.20
N ASN A 84 -14.03 -0.71 -4.37
CA ASN A 84 -12.69 -0.40 -3.85
C ASN A 84 -12.11 -1.55 -3.04
N GLN A 85 -12.92 -2.17 -2.16
CA GLN A 85 -12.50 -3.31 -1.36
C GLN A 85 -12.15 -4.53 -2.23
N LEU A 86 -12.95 -4.82 -3.23
CA LEU A 86 -12.72 -5.93 -4.16
C LEU A 86 -11.44 -5.71 -4.98
N LEU A 87 -11.24 -4.53 -5.54
CA LEU A 87 -10.03 -4.18 -6.29
C LEU A 87 -8.78 -4.18 -5.41
N ARG A 88 -8.89 -3.74 -4.17
CA ARG A 88 -7.81 -3.82 -3.19
C ARG A 88 -7.40 -5.27 -2.92
N GLN A 89 -8.36 -6.16 -2.68
CA GLN A 89 -8.08 -7.59 -2.46
C GLN A 89 -7.47 -8.25 -3.70
N LEU A 90 -8.02 -7.99 -4.87
CA LEU A 90 -7.48 -8.52 -6.13
C LEU A 90 -6.06 -8.01 -6.39
N GLY A 91 -5.83 -6.70 -6.21
CA GLY A 91 -4.50 -6.10 -6.34
C GLY A 91 -3.49 -6.71 -5.37
N LEU A 92 -3.89 -6.95 -4.12
CA LEU A 92 -3.06 -7.61 -3.11
C LEU A 92 -2.70 -9.04 -3.52
N LEU A 93 -3.67 -9.84 -4.00
CA LEU A 93 -3.42 -11.21 -4.44
C LEU A 93 -2.45 -11.27 -5.63
N LEU A 94 -2.64 -10.41 -6.63
CA LEU A 94 -1.75 -10.33 -7.80
C LEU A 94 -0.34 -9.88 -7.41
N PHE A 95 -0.24 -8.89 -6.53
CA PHE A 95 1.04 -8.42 -6.00
C PHE A 95 1.78 -9.54 -5.24
N LEU A 96 1.10 -10.26 -4.34
CA LEU A 96 1.69 -11.36 -3.60
C LEU A 96 2.11 -12.52 -4.52
N ALA A 97 1.34 -12.83 -5.55
CA ALA A 97 1.67 -13.85 -6.53
C ALA A 97 2.93 -13.48 -7.32
N GLU A 98 3.04 -12.22 -7.77
CA GLU A 98 4.20 -11.71 -8.50
C GLU A 98 5.45 -11.70 -7.62
N VAL A 99 5.40 -11.10 -6.44
CA VAL A 99 6.53 -11.02 -5.51
C VAL A 99 6.96 -12.42 -5.06
N GLY A 100 6.00 -13.31 -4.75
CA GLY A 100 6.29 -14.68 -4.33
C GLY A 100 6.97 -15.49 -5.43
N THR A 101 6.52 -15.39 -6.66
CA THR A 101 7.14 -16.10 -7.80
C THR A 101 8.50 -15.52 -8.17
N SER A 102 8.66 -14.22 -8.12
CA SER A 102 9.93 -13.53 -8.39
C SER A 102 10.99 -13.87 -7.33
N ALA A 103 10.63 -13.78 -6.05
CA ALA A 103 11.51 -14.16 -4.95
C ALA A 103 11.87 -15.65 -4.99
N GLY A 104 10.91 -16.52 -5.29
CA GLY A 104 11.10 -17.97 -5.35
C GLY A 104 12.10 -18.42 -6.42
N ARG A 105 12.14 -17.76 -7.58
CA ARG A 105 13.08 -18.10 -8.67
C ARG A 105 14.54 -17.96 -8.25
N ASN A 106 14.86 -16.93 -7.49
CA ASN A 106 16.23 -16.62 -7.12
C ASN A 106 16.63 -17.19 -5.75
N LEU A 107 15.68 -17.72 -5.00
CA LEU A 107 15.89 -18.18 -3.63
C LEU A 107 17.01 -19.23 -3.54
N MET A 108 16.98 -20.25 -4.42
CA MET A 108 17.93 -21.36 -4.37
C MET A 108 19.36 -20.90 -4.74
N ALA A 109 19.49 -20.04 -5.75
CA ALA A 109 20.78 -19.49 -6.15
C ALA A 109 21.38 -18.62 -5.06
N THR A 110 20.59 -17.71 -4.50
CA THR A 110 21.01 -16.83 -3.41
C THR A 110 21.36 -17.61 -2.14
N PHE A 111 20.64 -18.69 -1.85
CA PHE A 111 20.93 -19.51 -0.68
C PHE A 111 22.24 -20.29 -0.82
N GLN A 112 22.58 -20.74 -2.04
CA GLN A 112 23.86 -21.40 -2.33
C GLN A 112 25.06 -20.44 -2.27
N GLU A 113 24.90 -19.18 -2.70
CA GLU A 113 25.99 -18.19 -2.70
C GLU A 113 26.24 -17.58 -1.32
N SER A 114 25.20 -17.16 -0.61
CA SER A 114 25.30 -16.34 0.60
C SER A 114 24.85 -17.05 1.87
N GLY A 115 24.21 -18.22 1.74
CA GLY A 115 23.84 -19.12 2.83
C GLY A 115 23.08 -18.46 3.98
N TRP A 116 23.36 -18.95 5.17
CA TRP A 116 22.70 -18.54 6.41
C TRP A 116 22.99 -17.09 6.82
N LEU A 117 24.09 -16.51 6.34
CA LEU A 117 24.49 -15.13 6.67
C LEU A 117 23.44 -14.13 6.13
N LEU A 118 23.03 -14.29 4.87
CA LEU A 118 22.05 -13.39 4.25
C LEU A 118 20.69 -13.50 4.93
N PHE A 119 20.30 -14.73 5.32
CA PHE A 119 19.09 -14.94 6.07
C PHE A 119 19.12 -14.26 7.45
N GLY A 120 20.22 -14.42 8.18
CA GLY A 120 20.40 -13.78 9.49
C GLY A 120 20.40 -12.24 9.41
N VAL A 121 21.11 -11.68 8.45
CA VAL A 121 21.16 -10.22 8.22
C VAL A 121 19.78 -9.70 7.79
N GLY A 122 19.10 -10.37 6.87
CA GLY A 122 17.76 -10.00 6.43
C GLY A 122 16.74 -10.03 7.59
N ALA A 123 16.80 -11.07 8.43
CA ALA A 123 15.98 -11.16 9.63
C ALA A 123 16.27 -10.02 10.62
N ALA A 124 17.54 -9.70 10.84
CA ALA A 124 17.92 -8.60 11.74
C ALA A 124 17.44 -7.23 11.22
N ILE A 125 17.60 -6.95 9.92
CA ILE A 125 17.15 -5.70 9.29
C ILE A 125 15.63 -5.52 9.41
N THR A 126 14.86 -6.60 9.38
CA THR A 126 13.40 -6.51 9.48
C THR A 126 12.91 -6.51 10.93
N LEU A 127 13.44 -7.41 11.78
CA LEU A 127 12.95 -7.58 13.14
C LEU A 127 13.38 -6.45 14.09
N VAL A 128 14.62 -5.97 13.97
CA VAL A 128 15.12 -4.94 14.88
C VAL A 128 14.31 -3.64 14.80
N PRO A 129 14.11 -3.02 13.63
CA PRO A 129 13.27 -1.81 13.54
C PRO A 129 11.82 -2.04 13.98
N MET A 130 11.27 -3.22 13.67
CA MET A 130 9.91 -3.56 14.06
C MET A 130 9.76 -3.65 15.58
N LEU A 131 10.68 -4.33 16.27
CA LEU A 131 10.67 -4.42 17.73
C LEU A 131 10.87 -3.05 18.39
N VAL A 132 11.79 -2.25 17.86
CA VAL A 132 11.99 -0.87 18.35
C VAL A 132 10.72 -0.04 18.17
N ALA A 133 10.07 -0.12 17.01
CA ALA A 133 8.82 0.61 16.73
C ALA A 133 7.69 0.15 17.68
N VAL A 134 7.57 -1.15 17.95
CA VAL A 134 6.59 -1.69 18.92
C VAL A 134 6.88 -1.15 20.32
N CYS A 135 8.13 -1.25 20.79
CA CYS A 135 8.52 -0.78 22.12
C CYS A 135 8.26 0.72 22.28
N VAL A 136 8.71 1.52 21.33
CA VAL A 136 8.52 2.98 21.36
C VAL A 136 7.04 3.34 21.26
N GLY A 137 6.29 2.71 20.35
CA GLY A 137 4.86 2.96 20.18
C GLY A 137 4.03 2.64 21.41
N LEU A 138 4.29 1.50 22.08
CA LEU A 138 3.54 1.08 23.26
C LEU A 138 3.98 1.82 24.53
N PHE A 139 5.28 1.94 24.79
CA PHE A 139 5.78 2.44 26.07
C PHE A 139 5.98 3.95 26.10
N VAL A 140 6.40 4.56 24.97
CA VAL A 140 6.64 6.01 24.91
C VAL A 140 5.39 6.75 24.45
N PHE A 141 4.84 6.38 23.31
CA PHE A 141 3.69 7.08 22.73
C PHE A 141 2.33 6.56 23.20
N LYS A 142 2.28 5.38 23.83
CA LYS A 142 1.06 4.72 24.31
C LYS A 142 -0.04 4.63 23.25
N ILE A 143 0.37 4.33 22.02
CA ILE A 143 -0.52 4.18 20.87
C ILE A 143 -1.36 2.90 21.05
N ASN A 144 -2.61 2.93 20.62
CA ASN A 144 -3.46 1.74 20.60
C ASN A 144 -2.83 0.66 19.70
N ILE A 145 -2.97 -0.60 20.09
CA ILE A 145 -2.38 -1.74 19.36
C ILE A 145 -2.84 -1.78 17.91
N LEU A 146 -4.10 -1.48 17.60
CA LEU A 146 -4.64 -1.48 16.24
C LEU A 146 -4.01 -0.36 15.37
N ASP A 147 -3.88 0.85 15.94
CA ASP A 147 -3.19 1.95 15.28
C ASP A 147 -1.71 1.64 15.08
N LEU A 148 -1.08 1.00 16.07
CA LEU A 148 0.32 0.63 16.03
C LEU A 148 0.59 -0.42 14.95
N LEU A 149 -0.27 -1.43 14.81
CA LEU A 149 -0.17 -2.43 13.74
C LEU A 149 -0.22 -1.78 12.35
N GLY A 150 -1.19 -0.88 12.13
CA GLY A 150 -1.29 -0.12 10.89
C GLY A 150 -0.09 0.79 10.64
N THR A 151 0.39 1.47 11.68
CA THR A 151 1.56 2.37 11.61
C THR A 151 2.84 1.61 11.27
N ILE A 152 3.08 0.47 11.91
CA ILE A 152 4.28 -0.34 11.65
C ILE A 152 4.24 -0.94 10.25
N THR A 153 3.12 -1.53 9.86
CA THR A 153 2.97 -2.11 8.53
C THR A 153 3.05 -1.06 7.43
N GLY A 154 2.52 0.15 7.68
CA GLY A 154 2.67 1.31 6.80
C GLY A 154 4.11 1.82 6.70
N GLY A 155 4.80 1.94 7.83
CA GLY A 155 6.21 2.35 7.89
C GLY A 155 7.16 1.37 7.21
N MET A 156 6.86 0.08 7.30
CA MET A 156 7.59 -0.98 6.60
C MET A 156 7.14 -1.18 5.15
N THR A 157 6.20 -0.39 4.67
CA THR A 157 5.58 -0.52 3.33
C THR A 157 5.06 -1.95 3.04
N SER A 158 4.63 -2.65 4.10
CA SER A 158 4.22 -4.06 4.03
C SER A 158 2.72 -4.20 3.83
N THR A 159 2.29 -4.33 2.58
CA THR A 159 0.88 -4.63 2.24
C THR A 159 0.41 -6.00 2.79
N PRO A 160 1.24 -7.06 2.76
CA PRO A 160 0.88 -8.32 3.41
C PRO A 160 0.69 -8.20 4.92
N GLY A 161 1.51 -7.38 5.57
CA GLY A 161 1.37 -7.07 6.99
C GLY A 161 0.05 -6.39 7.32
N LEU A 162 -0.39 -5.45 6.47
CA LEU A 162 -1.70 -4.83 6.61
C LEU A 162 -2.84 -5.84 6.47
N ALA A 163 -2.76 -6.75 5.48
CA ALA A 163 -3.78 -7.77 5.31
C ALA A 163 -3.89 -8.68 6.55
N ALA A 164 -2.74 -9.02 7.16
CA ALA A 164 -2.71 -9.77 8.42
C ALA A 164 -3.34 -8.96 9.57
N ALA A 165 -3.01 -7.67 9.70
CA ALA A 165 -3.58 -6.80 10.72
C ALA A 165 -5.10 -6.63 10.56
N ASP A 166 -5.59 -6.43 9.34
CA ASP A 166 -7.03 -6.32 9.05
C ASP A 166 -7.79 -7.63 9.33
N SER A 167 -7.14 -8.79 9.17
CA SER A 167 -7.76 -10.09 9.49
C SER A 167 -7.95 -10.34 11.00
N MET A 168 -7.28 -9.58 11.85
CA MET A 168 -7.34 -9.71 13.31
C MET A 168 -8.45 -8.85 13.94
N THR A 169 -9.12 -8.00 13.16
CA THR A 169 -10.13 -7.08 13.66
C THR A 169 -11.19 -6.76 12.60
N ASP A 170 -12.42 -6.52 13.02
CA ASP A 170 -13.48 -6.01 12.15
C ASP A 170 -13.44 -4.49 11.99
N SER A 171 -12.45 -3.83 12.58
CA SER A 171 -12.28 -2.38 12.55
C SER A 171 -11.37 -1.94 11.41
N ASN A 172 -11.66 -0.78 10.81
CA ASN A 172 -10.81 -0.16 9.77
C ASN A 172 -9.61 0.62 10.33
N ILE A 173 -9.37 0.57 11.65
CA ILE A 173 -8.30 1.34 12.31
C ILE A 173 -6.92 1.03 11.71
N PRO A 174 -6.50 -0.25 11.54
CA PRO A 174 -5.18 -0.54 10.98
C PRO A 174 -5.03 -0.02 9.54
N SER A 175 -6.08 -0.15 8.73
CA SER A 175 -6.08 0.36 7.36
C SER A 175 -5.95 1.88 7.27
N VAL A 176 -6.58 2.63 8.15
CA VAL A 176 -6.51 4.10 8.21
C VAL A 176 -5.11 4.55 8.66
N ALA A 177 -4.58 3.93 9.72
CA ALA A 177 -3.22 4.22 10.20
C ALA A 177 -2.17 3.90 9.13
N TYR A 178 -2.29 2.76 8.46
CA TYR A 178 -1.44 2.38 7.33
C TYR A 178 -1.47 3.42 6.21
N ALA A 179 -2.67 3.80 5.75
CA ALA A 179 -2.84 4.76 4.66
C ALA A 179 -2.24 6.13 4.96
N THR A 180 -2.18 6.52 6.23
CA THR A 180 -1.58 7.77 6.67
C THR A 180 -0.05 7.71 6.65
N VAL A 181 0.54 6.60 7.09
CA VAL A 181 1.99 6.45 7.26
C VAL A 181 2.68 6.02 5.97
N TYR A 182 2.06 5.13 5.21
CA TYR A 182 2.65 4.51 4.02
C TYR A 182 3.21 5.50 2.98
N PRO A 183 2.50 6.58 2.58
CA PRO A 183 3.02 7.52 1.59
C PRO A 183 4.26 8.25 2.08
N ILE A 184 4.26 8.63 3.35
CA ILE A 184 5.38 9.33 3.99
C ILE A 184 6.60 8.41 4.06
N ALA A 185 6.40 7.18 4.53
CA ALA A 185 7.45 6.17 4.60
C ALA A 185 8.06 5.88 3.23
N MET A 186 7.24 5.80 2.19
CA MET A 186 7.70 5.54 0.83
C MET A 186 8.58 6.67 0.29
N VAL A 187 8.19 7.93 0.50
CA VAL A 187 9.02 9.09 0.11
C VAL A 187 10.35 9.08 0.86
N PHE A 188 10.33 8.86 2.18
CA PHE A 188 11.56 8.77 2.98
C PHE A 188 12.48 7.64 2.54
N LEU A 189 11.94 6.45 2.25
CA LEU A 189 12.72 5.32 1.75
C LEU A 189 13.42 5.65 0.43
N ILE A 190 12.72 6.25 -0.52
CA ILE A 190 13.27 6.64 -1.81
C ILE A 190 14.44 7.63 -1.59
N LEU A 191 14.23 8.65 -0.76
CA LEU A 191 15.28 9.66 -0.47
C LEU A 191 16.49 9.04 0.21
N ILE A 192 16.28 8.18 1.22
CA ILE A 192 17.38 7.53 1.95
C ILE A 192 18.20 6.63 1.02
N ILE A 193 17.52 5.82 0.18
CA ILE A 193 18.20 4.93 -0.77
C ILE A 193 19.05 5.74 -1.75
N GLN A 194 18.53 6.88 -2.25
CA GLN A 194 19.30 7.74 -3.15
C GLN A 194 20.52 8.37 -2.48
N VAL A 195 20.36 8.84 -1.23
CA VAL A 195 21.50 9.38 -0.46
C VAL A 195 22.55 8.30 -0.23
N ILE A 196 22.14 7.09 0.14
CA ILE A 196 23.09 5.97 0.34
C ILE A 196 23.77 5.62 -0.99
N ALA A 197 23.02 5.52 -2.08
CA ALA A 197 23.58 5.22 -3.40
C ALA A 197 24.60 6.27 -3.84
N SER A 198 24.30 7.56 -3.64
CA SER A 198 25.23 8.66 -3.96
C SER A 198 26.47 8.72 -3.04
N ALA A 199 26.40 8.14 -1.86
CA ALA A 199 27.55 8.09 -0.92
C ALA A 199 28.47 6.87 -1.18
N VAL A 200 27.96 5.83 -1.84
CA VAL A 200 28.69 4.57 -2.11
C VAL A 200 29.32 4.57 -3.51
N TYR A 201 28.74 5.32 -4.46
CA TYR A 201 29.21 5.47 -5.83
C TYR A 201 29.71 6.90 -6.10
#